data_0202104551c4170dddf7fa17a93e5e7f
#
_entry.id   0202104551c4170dddf7fa17a93e5e7f
#
_cell.length_a   1.000
_cell.length_b   1.000
_cell.length_c   1.000
_cell.angle_alpha   90.00
_cell.angle_beta   90.00
_cell.angle_gamma   90.00
#
_symmetry.space_group_name_H-M   'P 1'
#
loop_
_entity.id
_entity.type
_entity.pdbx_description
1 polymer ?
#
loop_
_entity_poly.entity_id
_entity_poly.type
_entity_poly.pdbx_seq_one_letter_code
_entity_poly.pdbx_strand_id
1 'polypeptide(L)'
;MIYFCPTPIGNLGDISLRTIEILKSVDIIYAEDKRVTLKLLKHYDINKELRTYHKFNEAEMSEKIIEHLDYKDIALVTDAGMPGISDPGSVLVKKLIEENIDFRVLPGANAALTALVLSGLDTDHFTFYGFTGSKSNSRKKEFESLKDLKFTLIFYEAPHRIKDFLQDVYEVFGERKISISREITKVFEETIRSTTSEILEKDIVEKGEFVIVLEGNNEEKVYDIKSLLEEELKSGKKKSQAVKEVSKKYNLPKNDVYKESLDLWLIYKILRVNLEK
;
A
#
# COMPACT_ATOMS: atom_id res chain seq x y z
N MET A 1 -14.51 -17.92 21.46
CA MET A 1 -13.97 -17.67 20.10
C MET A 1 -14.03 -16.19 19.76
N ILE A 2 -13.04 -15.65 19.03
CA ILE A 2 -13.07 -14.25 18.55
C ILE A 2 -13.08 -14.17 17.01
N TYR A 3 -13.88 -13.26 16.49
CA TYR A 3 -14.09 -13.02 15.07
C TYR A 3 -13.73 -11.56 14.71
N PHE A 4 -12.82 -11.36 13.77
CA PHE A 4 -12.57 -10.07 13.16
C PHE A 4 -13.55 -9.91 11.98
N CYS A 5 -14.48 -9.00 12.10
CA CYS A 5 -15.61 -8.85 11.20
C CYS A 5 -15.51 -7.56 10.41
N PRO A 6 -15.24 -7.62 9.08
CA PRO A 6 -15.28 -6.45 8.22
C PRO A 6 -16.68 -5.82 8.19
N THR A 7 -16.70 -4.50 8.19
CA THR A 7 -17.90 -3.69 8.03
C THR A 7 -17.95 -3.01 6.67
N PRO A 8 -19.13 -2.59 6.21
CA PRO A 8 -19.24 -1.84 4.95
C PRO A 8 -18.41 -0.55 4.96
N ILE A 9 -17.83 -0.20 3.82
CA ILE A 9 -17.05 1.04 3.64
C ILE A 9 -17.90 2.23 3.18
N GLY A 10 -19.20 2.03 3.00
CA GLY A 10 -20.11 3.10 2.57
C GLY A 10 -21.52 2.61 2.27
N ASN A 11 -21.66 1.43 1.68
CA ASN A 11 -22.95 0.83 1.36
C ASN A 11 -23.23 -0.35 2.30
N LEU A 12 -24.29 -0.27 3.07
CA LEU A 12 -24.67 -1.33 4.02
C LEU A 12 -24.84 -2.70 3.33
N GLY A 13 -25.26 -2.73 2.08
CA GLY A 13 -25.40 -3.96 1.30
C GLY A 13 -24.11 -4.72 1.01
N ASP A 14 -22.93 -4.13 1.25
CA ASP A 14 -21.63 -4.76 1.02
C ASP A 14 -21.19 -5.68 2.18
N ILE A 15 -21.97 -5.79 3.23
CA ILE A 15 -21.70 -6.72 4.33
C ILE A 15 -21.97 -8.16 3.88
N SER A 16 -21.11 -9.10 4.25
CA SER A 16 -21.35 -10.51 3.97
C SER A 16 -22.44 -11.09 4.88
N LEU A 17 -23.25 -12.02 4.35
CA LEU A 17 -24.25 -12.77 5.14
C LEU A 17 -23.59 -13.44 6.36
N ARG A 18 -22.41 -14.01 6.19
CA ARG A 18 -21.66 -14.63 7.26
C ARG A 18 -21.26 -13.65 8.38
N THR A 19 -20.91 -12.41 8.02
CA THR A 19 -20.65 -11.37 9.01
C THR A 19 -21.91 -11.05 9.83
N ILE A 20 -23.07 -10.95 9.17
CA ILE A 20 -24.35 -10.73 9.87
C ILE A 20 -24.67 -11.88 10.82
N GLU A 21 -24.49 -13.13 10.37
CA GLU A 21 -24.72 -14.33 11.20
C GLU A 21 -23.83 -14.35 12.44
N ILE A 22 -22.53 -14.04 12.28
CA ILE A 22 -21.60 -13.96 13.40
C ILE A 22 -21.98 -12.85 14.37
N LEU A 23 -22.27 -11.65 13.87
CA LEU A 23 -22.69 -10.53 14.73
C LEU A 23 -23.98 -10.85 15.51
N LYS A 24 -24.86 -11.68 14.96
CA LYS A 24 -26.06 -12.19 15.65
C LYS A 24 -25.75 -13.28 16.67
N SER A 25 -24.71 -14.08 16.50
CA SER A 25 -24.40 -15.23 17.35
C SER A 25 -23.53 -14.90 18.56
N VAL A 26 -22.57 -13.96 18.43
CA VAL A 26 -21.63 -13.61 19.50
C VAL A 26 -22.31 -12.96 20.73
N ASP A 27 -21.62 -13.01 21.87
CA ASP A 27 -22.11 -12.41 23.12
C ASP A 27 -21.81 -10.91 23.21
N ILE A 28 -20.63 -10.49 22.74
CA ILE A 28 -20.15 -9.11 22.82
C ILE A 28 -19.58 -8.68 21.47
N ILE A 29 -19.82 -7.43 21.09
CA ILE A 29 -19.18 -6.79 19.95
C ILE A 29 -18.29 -5.66 20.47
N TYR A 30 -16.99 -5.73 20.14
CA TYR A 30 -16.05 -4.64 20.34
C TYR A 30 -15.99 -3.79 19.08
N ALA A 31 -16.14 -2.47 19.25
CA ALA A 31 -16.29 -1.49 18.17
C ALA A 31 -15.36 -0.30 18.37
N GLU A 32 -14.87 0.27 17.30
CA GLU A 32 -14.04 1.48 17.33
C GLU A 32 -14.87 2.69 17.81
N ASP A 33 -15.96 3.00 17.10
CA ASP A 33 -16.98 3.94 17.56
C ASP A 33 -18.34 3.24 17.67
N LYS A 34 -18.84 3.13 18.91
CA LYS A 34 -20.15 2.52 19.19
C LYS A 34 -21.30 3.19 18.42
N ARG A 35 -21.21 4.49 18.14
CA ARG A 35 -22.29 5.25 17.46
C ARG A 35 -22.39 4.82 15.99
N VAL A 36 -21.26 4.57 15.34
CA VAL A 36 -21.20 4.08 13.96
C VAL A 36 -21.70 2.65 13.91
N THR A 37 -21.13 1.77 14.73
CA THR A 37 -21.51 0.36 14.80
C THR A 37 -22.99 0.18 15.15
N LEU A 38 -23.55 0.98 16.06
CA LEU A 38 -24.97 0.89 16.43
C LEU A 38 -25.92 1.15 15.24
N LYS A 39 -25.53 2.03 14.31
CA LYS A 39 -26.32 2.26 13.07
C LYS A 39 -26.36 1.00 12.21
N LEU A 40 -25.19 0.34 12.03
CA LEU A 40 -25.08 -0.92 11.30
C LEU A 40 -25.95 -2.01 11.97
N LEU A 41 -25.79 -2.22 13.28
CA LEU A 41 -26.52 -3.25 14.01
C LEU A 41 -28.04 -3.04 13.97
N LYS A 42 -28.50 -1.79 14.12
CA LYS A 42 -29.93 -1.45 13.99
C LYS A 42 -30.48 -1.77 12.60
N HIS A 43 -29.71 -1.54 11.55
CA HIS A 43 -30.14 -1.82 10.18
C HIS A 43 -30.41 -3.32 9.96
N TYR A 44 -29.66 -4.20 10.65
CA TYR A 44 -29.79 -5.67 10.54
C TYR A 44 -30.54 -6.31 11.70
N ASP A 45 -31.25 -5.52 12.53
CA ASP A 45 -32.00 -5.99 13.71
C ASP A 45 -31.13 -6.82 14.67
N ILE A 46 -29.89 -6.36 14.91
CA ILE A 46 -28.95 -6.98 15.84
C ILE A 46 -28.91 -6.18 17.13
N ASN A 47 -29.21 -6.85 18.25
CA ASN A 47 -29.16 -6.25 19.59
C ASN A 47 -28.13 -7.02 20.44
N LYS A 48 -26.94 -6.42 20.63
CA LYS A 48 -25.81 -7.01 21.34
C LYS A 48 -25.14 -6.00 22.26
N GLU A 49 -24.46 -6.51 23.27
CA GLU A 49 -23.60 -5.68 24.12
C GLU A 49 -22.47 -5.08 23.28
N LEU A 50 -22.32 -3.74 23.32
CA LEU A 50 -21.26 -3.02 22.64
C LEU A 50 -20.22 -2.50 23.63
N ARG A 51 -18.94 -2.80 23.37
CA ARG A 51 -17.78 -2.24 24.06
C ARG A 51 -16.88 -1.49 23.10
N THR A 52 -16.06 -0.57 23.62
CA THR A 52 -15.13 0.21 22.80
C THR A 52 -13.77 -0.47 22.71
N TYR A 53 -13.22 -0.50 21.49
CA TYR A 53 -11.86 -0.92 21.20
C TYR A 53 -11.29 0.00 20.10
N HIS A 54 -10.45 0.94 20.48
CA HIS A 54 -9.89 1.95 19.57
C HIS A 54 -8.38 2.09 19.80
N LYS A 55 -7.68 2.72 18.87
CA LYS A 55 -6.23 2.85 18.84
C LYS A 55 -5.60 3.28 20.19
N PHE A 56 -6.29 4.07 21.01
CA PHE A 56 -5.75 4.58 22.26
C PHE A 56 -5.93 3.63 23.45
N ASN A 57 -6.77 2.59 23.32
CA ASN A 57 -7.01 1.62 24.39
C ASN A 57 -6.73 0.17 24.00
N GLU A 58 -6.13 -0.07 22.82
CA GLU A 58 -5.90 -1.42 22.29
C GLU A 58 -5.15 -2.33 23.29
N ALA A 59 -4.10 -1.84 23.92
CA ALA A 59 -3.30 -2.65 24.84
C ALA A 59 -4.12 -3.12 26.05
N GLU A 60 -4.78 -2.20 26.76
CA GLU A 60 -5.63 -2.53 27.92
C GLU A 60 -6.83 -3.41 27.55
N MET A 61 -7.48 -3.06 26.44
CA MET A 61 -8.68 -3.79 26.03
C MET A 61 -8.39 -5.17 25.47
N SER A 62 -7.20 -5.39 24.90
CA SER A 62 -6.78 -6.72 24.45
C SER A 62 -6.70 -7.70 25.61
N GLU A 63 -6.18 -7.29 26.78
CA GLU A 63 -6.19 -8.10 28.00
C GLU A 63 -7.62 -8.52 28.37
N LYS A 64 -8.51 -7.53 28.48
CA LYS A 64 -9.91 -7.78 28.83
C LYS A 64 -10.66 -8.64 27.83
N ILE A 65 -10.32 -8.52 26.53
CA ILE A 65 -10.89 -9.38 25.49
C ILE A 65 -10.46 -10.82 25.72
N ILE A 66 -9.19 -11.07 26.01
CA ILE A 66 -8.66 -12.40 26.27
C ILE A 66 -9.34 -13.03 27.48
N GLU A 67 -9.46 -12.30 28.58
CA GLU A 67 -10.17 -12.78 29.77
C GLU A 67 -11.66 -13.13 29.46
N HIS A 68 -12.30 -12.39 28.58
CA HIS A 68 -13.69 -12.68 28.18
C HIS A 68 -13.81 -13.93 27.30
N LEU A 69 -12.77 -14.30 26.54
CA LEU A 69 -12.81 -15.45 25.64
C LEU A 69 -12.92 -16.79 26.37
N ASP A 70 -12.65 -16.85 27.66
CA ASP A 70 -12.85 -18.06 28.48
C ASP A 70 -14.34 -18.48 28.56
N TYR A 71 -15.26 -17.53 28.37
CA TYR A 71 -16.70 -17.77 28.59
C TYR A 71 -17.63 -17.06 27.61
N LYS A 72 -17.09 -16.34 26.62
CA LYS A 72 -17.88 -15.57 25.64
C LYS A 72 -17.32 -15.68 24.24
N ASP A 73 -18.21 -15.66 23.26
CA ASP A 73 -17.87 -15.43 21.87
C ASP A 73 -17.90 -13.92 21.57
N ILE A 74 -16.90 -13.45 20.84
CA ILE A 74 -16.63 -12.01 20.64
C ILE A 74 -16.50 -11.70 19.15
N ALA A 75 -17.06 -10.57 18.72
CA ALA A 75 -16.73 -9.96 17.45
C ALA A 75 -15.97 -8.64 17.64
N LEU A 76 -14.94 -8.41 16.85
CA LEU A 76 -14.28 -7.11 16.69
C LEU A 76 -14.65 -6.51 15.35
N VAL A 77 -15.12 -5.27 15.37
CA VAL A 77 -15.46 -4.47 14.19
C VAL A 77 -14.76 -3.11 14.25
N THR A 78 -14.51 -2.51 13.09
CA THR A 78 -14.07 -1.12 12.94
C THR A 78 -15.17 -0.28 12.31
N ASP A 79 -14.98 1.02 12.22
CA ASP A 79 -15.99 1.93 11.67
C ASP A 79 -16.28 1.64 10.21
N ALA A 80 -15.25 1.23 9.44
CA ALA A 80 -15.38 0.86 8.03
C ALA A 80 -14.28 -0.13 7.62
N GLY A 81 -14.63 -1.13 6.83
CA GLY A 81 -13.66 -2.05 6.23
C GLY A 81 -13.14 -3.15 7.16
N MET A 82 -11.88 -3.52 7.00
CA MET A 82 -11.22 -4.67 7.60
C MET A 82 -10.52 -4.29 8.91
N PRO A 83 -10.91 -4.85 10.08
CA PRO A 83 -10.19 -4.65 11.34
C PRO A 83 -8.71 -5.04 11.21
N GLY A 84 -7.82 -4.19 11.77
CA GLY A 84 -6.38 -4.42 11.76
C GLY A 84 -5.64 -3.94 10.49
N ILE A 85 -6.36 -3.39 9.50
CA ILE A 85 -5.75 -2.78 8.30
C ILE A 85 -5.97 -1.27 8.34
N SER A 86 -4.96 -0.52 8.73
CA SER A 86 -5.01 0.93 9.03
C SER A 86 -5.89 1.31 10.23
N ASP A 87 -6.61 0.35 10.77
CA ASP A 87 -7.57 0.43 11.86
C ASP A 87 -7.12 -0.38 13.09
N PRO A 88 -7.77 -0.22 14.27
CA PRO A 88 -7.49 -1.02 15.45
C PRO A 88 -7.68 -2.54 15.21
N GLY A 89 -6.85 -3.36 15.87
CA GLY A 89 -6.95 -4.83 15.80
C GLY A 89 -5.63 -5.56 15.69
N SER A 90 -4.60 -4.93 15.13
CA SER A 90 -3.30 -5.59 14.92
C SER A 90 -2.59 -5.95 16.23
N VAL A 91 -2.76 -5.16 17.28
CA VAL A 91 -2.22 -5.42 18.63
C VAL A 91 -2.87 -6.69 19.20
N LEU A 92 -4.20 -6.77 19.11
CA LEU A 92 -4.94 -7.93 19.58
C LEU A 92 -4.56 -9.21 18.82
N VAL A 93 -4.44 -9.15 17.49
CA VAL A 93 -4.01 -10.31 16.67
C VAL A 93 -2.67 -10.84 17.12
N LYS A 94 -1.67 -9.96 17.33
CA LYS A 94 -0.35 -10.37 17.83
C LYS A 94 -0.45 -11.09 19.16
N LYS A 95 -1.21 -10.55 20.08
CA LYS A 95 -1.40 -11.11 21.42
C LYS A 95 -2.11 -12.46 21.39
N LEU A 96 -3.16 -12.61 20.58
CA LEU A 96 -3.84 -13.88 20.40
C LEU A 96 -2.88 -14.97 19.87
N ILE A 97 -1.99 -14.62 18.94
CA ILE A 97 -0.98 -15.53 18.41
C ILE A 97 0.04 -15.89 19.52
N GLU A 98 0.53 -14.92 20.27
CA GLU A 98 1.49 -15.14 21.36
C GLU A 98 0.93 -16.07 22.46
N GLU A 99 -0.36 -15.96 22.74
CA GLU A 99 -1.06 -16.79 23.75
C GLU A 99 -1.67 -18.08 23.18
N ASN A 100 -1.44 -18.39 21.89
CA ASN A 100 -2.00 -19.55 21.18
C ASN A 100 -3.54 -19.63 21.24
N ILE A 101 -4.21 -18.49 21.17
CA ILE A 101 -5.67 -18.40 21.16
C ILE A 101 -6.18 -18.40 19.72
N ASP A 102 -7.11 -19.29 19.40
CA ASP A 102 -7.72 -19.37 18.09
C ASP A 102 -8.60 -18.15 17.80
N PHE A 103 -8.48 -17.61 16.59
CA PHE A 103 -9.33 -16.53 16.09
C PHE A 103 -9.71 -16.73 14.63
N ARG A 104 -10.71 -16.03 14.17
CA ARG A 104 -11.13 -16.03 12.76
C ARG A 104 -11.21 -14.62 12.20
N VAL A 105 -10.71 -14.46 10.97
CA VAL A 105 -10.86 -13.23 10.20
C VAL A 105 -11.83 -13.51 9.04
N LEU A 106 -12.91 -12.77 8.97
CA LEU A 106 -13.87 -12.92 7.89
C LEU A 106 -13.43 -12.06 6.68
N PRO A 107 -13.57 -12.54 5.45
CA PRO A 107 -13.36 -11.71 4.26
C PRO A 107 -14.51 -10.69 4.13
N GLY A 108 -14.21 -9.50 3.60
CA GLY A 108 -15.23 -8.48 3.40
C GLY A 108 -14.73 -7.22 2.69
N ALA A 109 -15.50 -6.15 2.77
CA ALA A 109 -15.23 -4.90 2.09
C ALA A 109 -13.85 -4.32 2.40
N ASN A 110 -13.16 -3.82 1.36
CA ASN A 110 -11.84 -3.24 1.46
C ASN A 110 -11.65 -2.12 0.43
N ALA A 111 -11.50 -0.89 0.88
CA ALA A 111 -11.39 0.27 0.02
C ALA A 111 -10.14 0.24 -0.86
N ALA A 112 -8.99 -0.23 -0.35
CA ALA A 112 -7.74 -0.28 -1.10
C ALA A 112 -7.82 -1.22 -2.30
N LEU A 113 -8.34 -2.44 -2.11
CA LEU A 113 -8.51 -3.41 -3.20
C LEU A 113 -9.57 -2.97 -4.21
N THR A 114 -10.66 -2.36 -3.75
CA THR A 114 -11.70 -1.82 -4.64
C THR A 114 -11.13 -0.69 -5.49
N ALA A 115 -10.39 0.24 -4.89
CA ALA A 115 -9.73 1.33 -5.62
C ALA A 115 -8.68 0.81 -6.60
N LEU A 116 -7.91 -0.23 -6.23
CA LEU A 116 -6.93 -0.86 -7.12
C LEU A 116 -7.60 -1.36 -8.40
N VAL A 117 -8.72 -2.08 -8.29
CA VAL A 117 -9.48 -2.55 -9.46
C VAL A 117 -10.06 -1.36 -10.24
N LEU A 118 -10.63 -0.36 -9.55
CA LEU A 118 -11.16 0.86 -10.19
C LEU A 118 -10.07 1.66 -10.92
N SER A 119 -8.81 1.58 -10.50
CA SER A 119 -7.71 2.35 -11.09
C SER A 119 -7.40 1.97 -12.53
N GLY A 120 -7.55 0.69 -12.88
CA GLY A 120 -7.10 0.12 -14.15
C GLY A 120 -5.58 0.02 -14.28
N LEU A 121 -4.83 0.20 -13.19
CA LEU A 121 -3.38 -0.03 -13.11
C LEU A 121 -3.08 -1.51 -12.86
N ASP A 122 -1.78 -1.86 -12.91
CA ASP A 122 -1.35 -3.24 -12.67
C ASP A 122 -1.80 -3.74 -11.29
N THR A 123 -2.45 -4.90 -11.28
CA THR A 123 -3.00 -5.55 -10.08
C THR A 123 -2.22 -6.80 -9.66
N ASP A 124 -1.25 -7.27 -10.48
CA ASP A 124 -0.50 -8.48 -10.19
C ASP A 124 0.44 -8.28 -9.00
N HIS A 125 1.05 -7.09 -8.92
CA HIS A 125 1.93 -6.74 -7.83
C HIS A 125 1.64 -5.31 -7.35
N PHE A 126 1.32 -5.17 -6.08
CA PHE A 126 1.03 -3.88 -5.48
C PHE A 126 1.53 -3.79 -4.03
N THR A 127 1.69 -2.57 -3.56
CA THR A 127 2.03 -2.26 -2.17
C THR A 127 0.95 -1.37 -1.58
N PHE A 128 0.28 -1.84 -0.56
CA PHE A 128 -0.59 -1.02 0.26
C PHE A 128 0.24 -0.34 1.34
N TYR A 129 0.36 0.98 1.27
CA TYR A 129 1.11 1.78 2.23
C TYR A 129 0.19 2.34 3.34
N GLY A 130 -1.05 2.68 3.00
CA GLY A 130 -2.00 3.33 3.91
C GLY A 130 -1.76 4.84 4.03
N PHE A 131 -1.92 5.40 5.23
CA PHE A 131 -1.73 6.84 5.47
C PHE A 131 -0.25 7.19 5.61
N THR A 132 0.13 8.32 5.01
CA THR A 132 1.46 8.92 5.12
C THR A 132 1.54 9.97 6.23
N GLY A 133 2.76 10.40 6.56
CA GLY A 133 2.99 11.48 7.50
C GLY A 133 2.23 12.75 7.15
N SER A 134 1.73 13.47 8.18
CA SER A 134 0.91 14.66 7.99
C SER A 134 1.68 15.87 7.44
N LYS A 135 2.99 15.96 7.70
CA LYS A 135 3.84 17.06 7.24
C LYS A 135 4.50 16.71 5.91
N SER A 136 4.50 17.64 4.94
CA SER A 136 5.09 17.45 3.61
C SER A 136 6.52 16.87 3.66
N ASN A 137 7.40 17.41 4.48
CA ASN A 137 8.78 16.91 4.59
C ASN A 137 8.87 15.45 5.09
N SER A 138 7.97 15.01 5.97
CA SER A 138 7.91 13.60 6.42
C SER A 138 7.39 12.73 5.32
N ARG A 139 6.31 13.13 4.67
CA ARG A 139 5.67 12.43 3.57
C ARG A 139 6.61 12.23 2.38
N LYS A 140 7.36 13.28 1.99
CA LYS A 140 8.36 13.19 0.93
C LYS A 140 9.47 12.19 1.25
N LYS A 141 9.93 12.11 2.49
CA LYS A 141 10.91 11.10 2.90
C LYS A 141 10.37 9.67 2.77
N GLU A 142 9.10 9.47 3.13
CA GLU A 142 8.43 8.18 2.93
C GLU A 142 8.32 7.87 1.43
N PHE A 143 7.89 8.81 0.60
CA PHE A 143 7.82 8.67 -0.85
C PHE A 143 9.17 8.36 -1.50
N GLU A 144 10.25 9.00 -1.04
CA GLU A 144 11.61 8.71 -1.51
C GLU A 144 12.00 7.24 -1.31
N SER A 145 11.53 6.61 -0.23
CA SER A 145 11.77 5.18 0.02
C SER A 145 10.96 4.24 -0.88
N LEU A 146 9.91 4.77 -1.52
CA LEU A 146 8.98 4.02 -2.36
C LEU A 146 9.16 4.27 -3.85
N LYS A 147 9.86 5.34 -4.23
CA LYS A 147 9.88 5.84 -5.62
C LYS A 147 10.45 4.87 -6.65
N ASP A 148 11.35 3.98 -6.22
CA ASP A 148 11.98 2.99 -7.11
C ASP A 148 11.19 1.67 -7.20
N LEU A 149 10.09 1.53 -6.44
CA LEU A 149 9.25 0.34 -6.49
C LEU A 149 8.53 0.23 -7.83
N LYS A 150 8.65 -0.94 -8.47
CA LYS A 150 8.00 -1.24 -9.74
C LYS A 150 6.52 -1.61 -9.61
N PHE A 151 6.04 -1.81 -8.38
CA PHE A 151 4.69 -2.25 -8.08
C PHE A 151 3.74 -1.05 -7.93
N THR A 152 2.48 -1.25 -8.25
CA THR A 152 1.43 -0.26 -7.97
C THR A 152 1.38 0.09 -6.49
N LEU A 153 1.29 1.37 -6.15
CA LEU A 153 1.26 1.88 -4.79
C LEU A 153 -0.15 2.34 -4.44
N ILE A 154 -0.61 2.00 -3.24
CA ILE A 154 -1.95 2.39 -2.76
C ILE A 154 -1.81 3.17 -1.44
N PHE A 155 -2.41 4.35 -1.40
CA PHE A 155 -2.41 5.24 -0.25
C PHE A 155 -3.83 5.60 0.18
N TYR A 156 -4.01 5.86 1.46
CA TYR A 156 -5.16 6.55 2.02
C TYR A 156 -4.81 7.99 2.32
N GLU A 157 -5.74 8.91 2.09
CA GLU A 157 -5.52 10.31 2.44
C GLU A 157 -6.79 11.01 2.93
N ALA A 158 -6.59 11.92 3.87
CA ALA A 158 -7.66 12.76 4.40
C ALA A 158 -8.03 13.89 3.42
N PRO A 159 -9.32 14.29 3.35
CA PRO A 159 -9.78 15.25 2.35
C PRO A 159 -9.05 16.60 2.41
N HIS A 160 -8.80 17.12 3.61
CA HIS A 160 -8.12 18.40 3.80
C HIS A 160 -6.62 18.39 3.47
N ARG A 161 -6.05 17.25 3.10
CA ARG A 161 -4.63 17.08 2.75
C ARG A 161 -4.41 16.65 1.32
N ILE A 162 -5.48 16.35 0.57
CA ILE A 162 -5.37 15.71 -0.75
C ILE A 162 -4.55 16.55 -1.73
N LYS A 163 -4.73 17.87 -1.78
CA LYS A 163 -3.99 18.74 -2.70
C LYS A 163 -2.50 18.76 -2.39
N ASP A 164 -2.13 18.94 -1.12
CA ASP A 164 -0.73 18.92 -0.69
C ASP A 164 -0.09 17.53 -0.92
N PHE A 165 -0.89 16.46 -0.73
CA PHE A 165 -0.45 15.09 -0.99
C PHE A 165 -0.11 14.90 -2.48
N LEU A 166 -0.98 15.33 -3.38
CA LEU A 166 -0.77 15.19 -4.82
C LEU A 166 0.42 16.02 -5.32
N GLN A 167 0.61 17.23 -4.76
CA GLN A 167 1.79 18.04 -5.05
C GLN A 167 3.07 17.30 -4.66
N ASP A 168 3.13 16.73 -3.44
CA ASP A 168 4.29 15.97 -2.98
C ASP A 168 4.50 14.66 -3.79
N VAL A 169 3.41 14.02 -4.26
CA VAL A 169 3.49 12.86 -5.16
C VAL A 169 4.19 13.25 -6.45
N TYR A 170 3.75 14.33 -7.11
CA TYR A 170 4.36 14.79 -8.35
C TYR A 170 5.84 15.16 -8.17
N GLU A 171 6.16 15.88 -7.10
CA GLU A 171 7.54 16.33 -6.83
C GLU A 171 8.51 15.17 -6.59
N VAL A 172 8.06 14.06 -5.99
CA VAL A 172 8.95 12.94 -5.64
C VAL A 172 8.94 11.83 -6.69
N PHE A 173 7.76 11.45 -7.17
CA PHE A 173 7.62 10.32 -8.10
C PHE A 173 7.75 10.74 -9.57
N GLY A 174 7.66 12.04 -9.88
CA GLY A 174 7.63 12.53 -11.26
C GLY A 174 6.35 12.15 -11.99
N GLU A 175 6.42 12.05 -13.31
CA GLU A 175 5.27 11.75 -14.16
C GLU A 175 4.92 10.27 -14.13
N ARG A 176 3.72 9.95 -13.62
CA ARG A 176 3.16 8.58 -13.55
C ARG A 176 1.65 8.62 -13.72
N LYS A 177 1.05 7.49 -14.10
CA LYS A 177 -0.39 7.33 -14.04
C LYS A 177 -0.86 7.26 -12.60
N ILE A 178 -1.97 7.94 -12.32
CA ILE A 178 -2.59 8.01 -11.01
C ILE A 178 -4.09 7.84 -11.11
N SER A 179 -4.68 7.20 -10.12
CA SER A 179 -6.13 7.13 -9.95
C SER A 179 -6.49 7.59 -8.54
N ILE A 180 -7.48 8.45 -8.45
CA ILE A 180 -8.03 8.92 -7.18
C ILE A 180 -9.47 8.46 -7.10
N SER A 181 -9.77 7.59 -6.15
CA SER A 181 -11.13 7.17 -5.84
C SER A 181 -11.61 7.85 -4.55
N ARG A 182 -12.79 8.43 -4.59
CA ARG A 182 -13.41 9.16 -3.49
C ARG A 182 -14.76 8.56 -3.17
N GLU A 183 -15.10 8.44 -1.88
CA GLU A 183 -16.42 8.00 -1.41
C GLU A 183 -16.88 6.67 -2.06
N ILE A 184 -15.97 5.69 -2.16
CA ILE A 184 -16.23 4.38 -2.77
C ILE A 184 -17.46 3.73 -2.13
N THR A 185 -18.37 3.19 -2.94
CA THR A 185 -19.68 2.59 -2.62
C THR A 185 -20.74 3.56 -2.09
N LYS A 186 -20.43 4.84 -1.91
CA LYS A 186 -21.36 5.86 -1.44
C LYS A 186 -22.03 6.61 -2.60
N VAL A 187 -23.04 7.43 -2.29
CA VAL A 187 -23.82 8.19 -3.29
C VAL A 187 -22.94 9.12 -4.15
N PHE A 188 -21.86 9.63 -3.59
CA PHE A 188 -20.93 10.52 -4.29
C PHE A 188 -19.63 9.83 -4.68
N GLU A 189 -19.70 8.53 -4.99
CA GLU A 189 -18.57 7.79 -5.51
C GLU A 189 -18.05 8.43 -6.79
N GLU A 190 -16.76 8.67 -6.84
CA GLU A 190 -16.06 9.25 -7.98
C GLU A 190 -14.68 8.61 -8.12
N THR A 191 -14.27 8.32 -9.36
CA THR A 191 -12.91 7.89 -9.68
C THR A 191 -12.35 8.70 -10.82
N ILE A 192 -11.27 9.44 -10.54
CA ILE A 192 -10.54 10.25 -11.50
C ILE A 192 -9.26 9.51 -11.86
N ARG A 193 -9.06 9.22 -13.15
CA ARG A 193 -7.83 8.64 -13.71
C ARG A 193 -7.11 9.69 -14.51
N SER A 194 -5.80 9.85 -14.30
CA SER A 194 -5.00 10.92 -14.92
C SER A 194 -3.52 10.57 -14.82
N THR A 195 -2.67 11.55 -15.12
CA THR A 195 -1.25 11.55 -14.74
C THR A 195 -1.01 12.44 -13.53
N THR A 196 0.15 12.30 -12.91
CA THR A 196 0.51 13.07 -11.70
C THR A 196 0.61 14.56 -11.96
N SER A 197 0.97 15.00 -13.16
CA SER A 197 0.98 16.42 -13.54
C SER A 197 -0.44 16.93 -13.84
N GLU A 198 -1.20 16.21 -14.66
CA GLU A 198 -2.55 16.64 -15.06
C GLU A 198 -3.54 16.67 -13.90
N ILE A 199 -3.36 15.82 -12.88
CA ILE A 199 -4.27 15.76 -11.72
C ILE A 199 -4.20 17.04 -10.89
N LEU A 200 -3.07 17.75 -10.90
CA LEU A 200 -2.90 19.01 -10.19
C LEU A 200 -3.74 20.15 -10.77
N GLU A 201 -4.09 20.07 -12.05
CA GLU A 201 -4.94 21.03 -12.75
C GLU A 201 -6.45 20.76 -12.55
N LYS A 202 -6.81 19.60 -11.97
CA LYS A 202 -8.21 19.25 -11.79
C LYS A 202 -8.78 19.83 -10.50
N ASP A 203 -10.04 20.23 -10.55
CA ASP A 203 -10.77 20.62 -9.35
C ASP A 203 -11.23 19.37 -8.57
N ILE A 204 -10.54 19.09 -7.48
CA ILE A 204 -10.84 17.96 -6.60
C ILE A 204 -11.68 18.44 -5.43
N VAL A 205 -12.84 17.83 -5.25
CA VAL A 205 -13.74 18.11 -4.12
C VAL A 205 -13.12 17.57 -2.84
N GLU A 206 -12.63 18.45 -1.96
CA GLU A 206 -11.95 18.11 -0.70
C GLU A 206 -12.93 17.64 0.40
N LYS A 207 -13.73 16.61 0.12
CA LYS A 207 -14.70 16.02 1.05
C LYS A 207 -14.74 14.51 0.89
N GLY A 208 -15.00 13.81 2.00
CA GLY A 208 -15.12 12.36 2.01
C GLY A 208 -13.78 11.66 2.23
N GLU A 209 -13.67 10.41 1.84
CA GLU A 209 -12.53 9.54 2.03
C GLU A 209 -11.86 9.25 0.68
N PHE A 210 -10.54 9.32 0.65
CA PHE A 210 -9.77 9.15 -0.57
C PHE A 210 -8.89 7.92 -0.53
N VAL A 211 -8.88 7.20 -1.65
CA VAL A 211 -7.88 6.18 -1.95
C VAL A 211 -7.14 6.60 -3.22
N ILE A 212 -5.82 6.68 -3.12
CA ILE A 212 -4.95 7.03 -4.24
C ILE A 212 -4.19 5.79 -4.68
N VAL A 213 -4.24 5.51 -5.97
CA VAL A 213 -3.50 4.41 -6.60
C VAL A 213 -2.53 5.00 -7.61
N LEU A 214 -1.25 4.77 -7.40
CA LEU A 214 -0.16 5.31 -8.21
C LEU A 214 0.56 4.19 -8.95
N GLU A 215 0.84 4.37 -10.22
CA GLU A 215 1.64 3.45 -11.02
C GLU A 215 3.05 3.28 -10.43
N GLY A 216 3.56 2.05 -10.45
CA GLY A 216 4.93 1.76 -10.05
C GLY A 216 5.97 2.43 -10.95
N ASN A 217 7.24 2.36 -10.57
CA ASN A 217 8.32 2.88 -11.40
C ASN A 217 8.53 1.99 -12.63
N ASN A 218 8.05 2.45 -13.79
CA ASN A 218 8.25 1.79 -15.07
C ASN A 218 9.39 2.40 -15.89
N GLU A 219 10.14 3.36 -15.32
CA GLU A 219 11.32 3.88 -15.98
C GLU A 219 12.34 2.76 -16.16
N GLU A 220 12.60 2.39 -17.41
CA GLU A 220 13.79 1.60 -17.74
C GLU A 220 15.00 2.48 -17.42
N LYS A 221 15.77 2.11 -16.40
CA LYS A 221 17.04 2.78 -16.14
C LYS A 221 17.92 2.58 -17.38
N VAL A 222 17.97 3.61 -18.22
CA VAL A 222 18.89 3.60 -19.35
C VAL A 222 20.30 3.78 -18.80
N TYR A 223 21.02 2.68 -18.76
CA TYR A 223 22.42 2.71 -18.34
C TYR A 223 23.30 3.01 -19.55
N ASP A 224 24.19 3.98 -19.42
CA ASP A 224 25.32 4.10 -20.35
C ASP A 224 26.31 2.97 -20.09
N ILE A 225 26.05 1.84 -20.75
CA ILE A 225 26.83 0.61 -20.58
C ILE A 225 28.30 0.88 -20.90
N LYS A 226 28.62 1.78 -21.86
CA LYS A 226 29.99 2.12 -22.23
C LYS A 226 30.72 2.78 -21.06
N SER A 227 30.15 3.82 -20.45
CA SER A 227 30.75 4.48 -19.29
C SER A 227 30.95 3.52 -18.12
N LEU A 228 29.96 2.65 -17.83
CA LEU A 228 30.08 1.64 -16.77
C LEU A 228 31.20 0.63 -17.03
N LEU A 229 31.35 0.19 -18.29
CA LEU A 229 32.42 -0.70 -18.66
C LEU A 229 33.81 -0.02 -18.61
N GLU A 230 33.89 1.26 -18.97
CA GLU A 230 35.11 2.05 -18.85
C GLU A 230 35.61 2.16 -17.41
N GLU A 231 34.71 2.42 -16.47
CA GLU A 231 35.04 2.48 -15.04
C GLU A 231 35.65 1.16 -14.55
N GLU A 232 35.00 0.04 -14.89
CA GLU A 232 35.47 -1.28 -14.49
C GLU A 232 36.81 -1.65 -15.16
N LEU A 233 37.04 -1.24 -16.41
CA LEU A 233 38.31 -1.44 -17.11
C LEU A 233 39.41 -0.55 -16.55
N LYS A 234 39.14 0.72 -16.20
CA LYS A 234 40.08 1.65 -15.53
C LYS A 234 40.53 1.13 -14.16
N SER A 235 39.68 0.35 -13.47
CA SER A 235 40.01 -0.31 -12.21
C SER A 235 40.96 -1.51 -12.36
N GLY A 236 41.41 -1.83 -13.58
CA GLY A 236 42.37 -2.89 -13.88
C GLY A 236 41.75 -4.27 -14.15
N LYS A 237 40.43 -4.36 -14.25
CA LYS A 237 39.74 -5.64 -14.51
C LYS A 237 39.86 -6.06 -15.94
N LYS A 238 39.91 -7.39 -16.17
CA LYS A 238 39.86 -7.96 -17.51
C LYS A 238 38.45 -7.76 -18.12
N LYS A 239 38.37 -7.60 -19.44
CA LYS A 239 37.11 -7.41 -20.20
C LYS A 239 35.99 -8.37 -19.77
N SER A 240 36.31 -9.67 -19.69
CA SER A 240 35.31 -10.69 -19.31
C SER A 240 34.75 -10.51 -17.85
N GLN A 241 35.60 -9.98 -16.96
CA GLN A 241 35.21 -9.67 -15.58
C GLN A 241 34.37 -8.40 -15.54
N ALA A 242 34.76 -7.33 -16.25
CA ALA A 242 33.99 -6.09 -16.36
C ALA A 242 32.58 -6.35 -16.90
N VAL A 243 32.44 -7.11 -17.98
CA VAL A 243 31.16 -7.52 -18.55
C VAL A 243 30.28 -8.26 -17.50
N LYS A 244 30.89 -9.22 -16.80
CA LYS A 244 30.16 -10.00 -15.77
C LYS A 244 29.69 -9.14 -14.62
N GLU A 245 30.53 -8.21 -14.15
CA GLU A 245 30.20 -7.34 -13.03
C GLU A 245 29.17 -6.28 -13.38
N VAL A 246 29.31 -5.59 -14.52
CA VAL A 246 28.32 -4.63 -15.00
C VAL A 246 26.97 -5.32 -15.21
N SER A 247 26.95 -6.47 -15.91
CA SER A 247 25.71 -7.24 -16.10
C SER A 247 25.05 -7.61 -14.77
N LYS A 248 25.83 -8.09 -13.76
CA LYS A 248 25.31 -8.50 -12.47
C LYS A 248 24.87 -7.30 -11.60
N LYS A 249 25.71 -6.25 -11.54
CA LYS A 249 25.50 -5.09 -10.69
C LYS A 249 24.28 -4.27 -11.09
N TYR A 250 24.04 -4.17 -12.41
CA TYR A 250 22.97 -3.36 -12.99
C TYR A 250 21.81 -4.20 -13.55
N ASN A 251 21.84 -5.52 -13.35
CA ASN A 251 20.85 -6.47 -13.85
C ASN A 251 20.59 -6.33 -15.36
N LEU A 252 21.65 -6.13 -16.14
CA LEU A 252 21.60 -5.97 -17.60
C LEU A 252 21.81 -7.30 -18.32
N PRO A 253 21.15 -7.54 -19.50
CA PRO A 253 21.40 -8.72 -20.29
C PRO A 253 22.89 -8.82 -20.69
N LYS A 254 23.53 -9.94 -20.33
CA LYS A 254 24.97 -10.12 -20.55
C LYS A 254 25.38 -9.95 -22.02
N ASN A 255 24.49 -10.32 -22.95
CA ASN A 255 24.76 -10.18 -24.39
C ASN A 255 24.84 -8.72 -24.83
N ASP A 256 24.00 -7.83 -24.24
CA ASP A 256 24.03 -6.42 -24.59
C ASP A 256 25.25 -5.72 -24.00
N VAL A 257 25.59 -6.02 -22.73
CA VAL A 257 26.83 -5.56 -22.12
C VAL A 257 28.06 -6.06 -22.88
N TYR A 258 28.02 -7.29 -23.37
CA TYR A 258 29.11 -7.85 -24.17
C TYR A 258 29.27 -7.15 -25.53
N LYS A 259 28.18 -6.85 -26.25
CA LYS A 259 28.22 -6.10 -27.52
C LYS A 259 28.87 -4.73 -27.33
N GLU A 260 28.44 -3.95 -26.34
CA GLU A 260 29.06 -2.65 -26.06
C GLU A 260 30.53 -2.75 -25.67
N SER A 261 30.94 -3.85 -25.02
CA SER A 261 32.35 -4.10 -24.68
C SER A 261 33.25 -4.40 -25.87
N LEU A 262 32.69 -4.81 -27.01
CA LEU A 262 33.49 -5.07 -28.24
C LEU A 262 34.01 -3.76 -28.83
N ASP A 263 33.15 -2.74 -28.92
CA ASP A 263 33.50 -1.43 -29.45
C ASP A 263 34.54 -0.71 -28.59
N LEU A 264 34.38 -0.75 -27.29
CA LEU A 264 35.33 -0.18 -26.32
C LEU A 264 36.71 -0.86 -26.39
N TRP A 265 36.73 -2.16 -26.52
CA TRP A 265 38.03 -2.90 -26.60
C TRP A 265 38.81 -2.57 -27.86
N LEU A 266 38.14 -2.33 -28.98
CA LEU A 266 38.77 -1.89 -30.23
C LEU A 266 39.44 -0.52 -30.04
N ILE A 267 38.72 0.42 -29.40
CA ILE A 267 39.25 1.77 -29.10
C ILE A 267 40.46 1.69 -28.15
N TYR A 268 40.35 0.90 -27.09
CA TYR A 268 41.47 0.70 -26.14
C TYR A 268 42.71 0.07 -26.75
N LYS A 269 42.51 -0.87 -27.67
CA LYS A 269 43.62 -1.52 -28.40
C LYS A 269 44.34 -0.54 -29.35
N ILE A 270 43.57 0.32 -30.03
CA ILE A 270 44.12 1.36 -30.93
C ILE A 270 44.89 2.41 -30.13
N LEU A 271 44.37 2.85 -28.98
CA LEU A 271 45.03 3.84 -28.11
C LEU A 271 46.35 3.28 -27.50
N ARG A 272 46.35 2.01 -27.09
CA ARG A 272 47.54 1.36 -26.50
C ARG A 272 48.68 1.15 -27.52
N VAL A 273 48.35 0.84 -28.76
CA VAL A 273 49.32 0.72 -29.85
C VAL A 273 49.97 2.06 -30.22
N ASN A 274 49.27 3.18 -29.98
CA ASN A 274 49.77 4.52 -30.22
C ASN A 274 50.59 5.10 -29.07
N LEU A 275 50.55 4.50 -27.87
CA LEU A 275 51.34 4.91 -26.71
C LEU A 275 52.64 4.11 -26.54
N GLU A 276 52.78 3.02 -27.28
CA GLU A 276 53.97 2.17 -27.29
C GLU A 276 54.89 2.46 -28.52
N LYS A 277 54.56 3.50 -29.30
CA LYS A 277 55.41 4.09 -30.36
C LYS A 277 55.91 5.47 -29.91
#